data_6e46c4f084b8038b660b66ec5ffc4989
#
_entry.id   6e46c4f084b8038b660b66ec5ffc4989
#
_cell.length_a   1.000
_cell.length_b   1.000
_cell.length_c   1.000
_cell.angle_alpha   90.00
_cell.angle_beta   90.00
_cell.angle_gamma   90.00
#
_symmetry.space_group_name_H-M   'P 1'
#
loop_
_entity.id
_entity.type
_entity.pdbx_description
1 polymer ?
#
loop_
_entity_poly.entity_id
_entity_poly.type
_entity_poly.pdbx_seq_one_letter_code
_entity_poly.pdbx_strand_id
1 'polypeptide(L)'
;MGFLAISSLMLLGGIYMLLAFGWWILQVIANWRIFTKAGEEGWKSIIPIYGDYVSYKIAWQTGYFWLTLILGFVASWIENYANPAGDSVMLLLIVSLIRIITGIIGIMYSVKLARAFGRGTGFAIGLIFLQPIFILILGFGNDLYYGADK
;
A
#
# COMPACT_ATOMS: atom_id res chain seq x y z
N MET A 1 25.43 -12.33 -33.10
CA MET A 1 24.12 -12.56 -32.46
C MET A 1 24.05 -12.00 -31.02
N GLY A 2 25.08 -12.06 -30.20
CA GLY A 2 25.05 -11.57 -28.81
C GLY A 2 24.81 -10.06 -28.66
N PHE A 3 25.41 -9.23 -29.52
CA PHE A 3 25.28 -7.76 -29.45
C PHE A 3 23.84 -7.28 -29.67
N LEU A 4 23.13 -7.85 -30.64
CA LEU A 4 21.74 -7.51 -30.94
C LEU A 4 20.78 -7.94 -29.80
N ALA A 5 21.08 -9.07 -29.16
CA ALA A 5 20.30 -9.53 -27.99
C ALA A 5 20.51 -8.64 -26.77
N ILE A 6 21.73 -8.16 -26.53
CA ILE A 6 22.03 -7.25 -25.43
C ILE A 6 21.37 -5.87 -25.65
N SER A 7 21.45 -5.34 -26.87
CA SER A 7 20.82 -4.05 -27.18
C SER A 7 19.28 -4.11 -27.08
N SER A 8 18.66 -5.20 -27.51
CA SER A 8 17.20 -5.37 -27.36
C SER A 8 16.78 -5.51 -25.90
N LEU A 9 17.56 -6.21 -25.08
CA LEU A 9 17.31 -6.31 -23.63
C LEU A 9 17.46 -4.96 -22.93
N MET A 10 18.43 -4.14 -23.32
CA MET A 10 18.61 -2.79 -22.77
C MET A 10 17.47 -1.86 -23.17
N LEU A 11 16.97 -1.93 -24.42
CA LEU A 11 15.82 -1.16 -24.90
C LEU A 11 14.54 -1.57 -24.15
N LEU A 12 14.29 -2.87 -24.00
CA LEU A 12 13.13 -3.36 -23.26
C LEU A 12 13.19 -2.95 -21.79
N GLY A 13 14.37 -3.05 -21.15
CA GLY A 13 14.61 -2.60 -19.79
C GLY A 13 14.36 -1.09 -19.62
N GLY A 14 14.83 -0.28 -20.57
CA GLY A 14 14.59 1.17 -20.60
C GLY A 14 13.10 1.53 -20.71
N ILE A 15 12.37 0.88 -21.62
CA ILE A 15 10.93 1.06 -21.78
C ILE A 15 10.19 0.65 -20.48
N TYR A 16 10.55 -0.49 -19.92
CA TYR A 16 9.95 -0.95 -18.64
C TYR A 16 10.17 0.06 -17.51
N MET A 17 11.38 0.60 -17.36
CA MET A 17 11.67 1.64 -16.36
C MET A 17 10.85 2.91 -16.57
N LEU A 18 10.68 3.37 -17.82
CA LEU A 18 9.85 4.53 -18.12
C LEU A 18 8.38 4.30 -17.80
N LEU A 19 7.85 3.12 -18.12
CA LEU A 19 6.47 2.76 -17.78
C LEU A 19 6.28 2.64 -16.28
N ALA A 20 7.20 2.01 -15.56
CA ALA A 20 7.16 1.88 -14.10
C ALA A 20 7.25 3.25 -13.41
N PHE A 21 8.09 4.15 -13.91
CA PHE A 21 8.20 5.52 -13.40
C PHE A 21 6.93 6.34 -13.66
N GLY A 22 6.36 6.24 -14.86
CA GLY A 22 5.07 6.86 -15.17
C GLY A 22 3.93 6.33 -14.28
N TRP A 23 3.89 5.03 -14.06
CA TRP A 23 2.94 4.40 -13.14
C TRP A 23 3.11 4.91 -11.70
N TRP A 24 4.36 5.01 -11.22
CA TRP A 24 4.65 5.54 -9.89
C TRP A 24 4.18 7.00 -9.75
N ILE A 25 4.43 7.86 -10.75
CA ILE A 25 3.94 9.24 -10.75
C ILE A 25 2.42 9.29 -10.65
N LEU A 26 1.70 8.44 -11.40
CA LEU A 26 0.24 8.38 -11.33
C LEU A 26 -0.25 8.01 -9.94
N GLN A 27 0.41 7.06 -9.26
CA GLN A 27 0.09 6.69 -7.88
C GLN A 27 0.32 7.84 -6.90
N VAL A 28 1.42 8.57 -7.04
CA VAL A 28 1.71 9.75 -6.22
C VAL A 28 0.64 10.82 -6.41
N ILE A 29 0.26 11.14 -7.66
CA ILE A 29 -0.78 12.12 -7.94
C ILE A 29 -2.14 11.68 -7.39
N ALA A 30 -2.48 10.41 -7.51
CA ALA A 30 -3.74 9.87 -6.97
C ALA A 30 -3.80 10.00 -5.43
N ASN A 31 -2.73 9.61 -4.74
CA ASN A 31 -2.65 9.74 -3.28
C ASN A 31 -2.66 11.21 -2.85
N TRP A 32 -1.97 12.10 -3.56
CA TRP A 32 -2.02 13.54 -3.33
C TRP A 32 -3.48 14.04 -3.35
N ARG A 33 -4.23 13.65 -4.39
CA ARG A 33 -5.64 14.03 -4.54
C ARG A 33 -6.54 13.44 -3.44
N ILE A 34 -6.31 12.20 -3.04
CA ILE A 34 -7.03 11.57 -1.93
C ILE A 34 -6.80 12.36 -0.64
N PHE A 35 -5.55 12.74 -0.35
CA PHE A 35 -5.22 13.52 0.84
C PHE A 35 -5.86 14.90 0.82
N THR A 36 -5.78 15.61 -0.31
CA THR A 36 -6.44 16.91 -0.46
C THR A 36 -7.96 16.82 -0.33
N LYS A 37 -8.60 15.79 -0.87
CA LYS A 37 -10.05 15.55 -0.66
C LYS A 37 -10.39 15.33 0.81
N ALA A 38 -9.51 14.72 1.57
CA ALA A 38 -9.69 14.48 3.01
C ALA A 38 -9.30 15.68 3.89
N GLY A 39 -8.91 16.81 3.29
CA GLY A 39 -8.49 18.00 4.02
C GLY A 39 -7.06 17.95 4.56
N GLU A 40 -6.27 16.98 4.10
CA GLU A 40 -4.86 16.86 4.42
C GLU A 40 -3.98 17.47 3.31
N GLU A 41 -2.76 17.87 3.67
CA GLU A 41 -1.81 18.41 2.69
C GLU A 41 -1.28 17.30 1.78
N GLY A 42 -1.47 17.46 0.47
CA GLY A 42 -1.15 16.42 -0.53
C GLY A 42 0.31 15.97 -0.52
N TRP A 43 1.26 16.87 -0.23
CA TRP A 43 2.70 16.53 -0.18
C TRP A 43 3.04 15.43 0.84
N LYS A 44 2.21 15.26 1.88
CA LYS A 44 2.37 14.20 2.88
C LYS A 44 2.32 12.80 2.27
N SER A 45 1.66 12.64 1.11
CA SER A 45 1.60 11.36 0.39
C SER A 45 2.93 10.95 -0.24
N ILE A 46 3.87 11.88 -0.42
CA ILE A 46 5.17 11.61 -1.05
C ILE A 46 6.15 11.01 -0.04
N ILE A 47 5.98 11.34 1.26
CA ILE A 47 6.88 10.89 2.31
C ILE A 47 6.52 9.46 2.72
N PRO A 48 7.40 8.45 2.49
CA PRO A 48 7.18 7.09 2.96
C PRO A 48 6.92 7.06 4.48
N ILE A 49 6.19 6.07 4.96
CA ILE A 49 5.80 5.90 6.38
C ILE A 49 4.83 7.01 6.85
N TYR A 50 5.14 8.29 6.61
CA TYR A 50 4.26 9.39 6.99
C TYR A 50 2.99 9.44 6.13
N GLY A 51 3.11 9.15 4.84
CA GLY A 51 1.97 9.00 3.94
C GLY A 51 1.06 7.85 4.38
N ASP A 52 1.63 6.72 4.78
CA ASP A 52 0.87 5.59 5.32
C ASP A 52 0.16 5.96 6.63
N TYR A 53 0.85 6.65 7.55
CA TYR A 53 0.25 7.18 8.78
C TYR A 53 -0.98 8.06 8.49
N VAL A 54 -0.85 9.00 7.56
CA VAL A 54 -1.95 9.89 7.16
C VAL A 54 -3.06 9.10 6.45
N SER A 55 -2.73 8.10 5.65
CA SER A 55 -3.71 7.21 5.01
C SER A 55 -4.58 6.48 6.03
N TYR A 56 -3.98 5.95 7.10
CA TYR A 56 -4.73 5.35 8.20
C TYR A 56 -5.58 6.38 8.96
N LYS A 57 -5.08 7.61 9.15
CA LYS A 57 -5.84 8.71 9.75
C LYS A 57 -7.08 9.07 8.93
N ILE A 58 -6.98 9.09 7.60
CA ILE A 58 -8.07 9.37 6.67
C ILE A 58 -9.10 8.24 6.66
N ALA A 59 -8.65 6.98 6.62
CA ALA A 59 -9.51 5.83 6.46
C ALA A 59 -10.13 5.35 7.78
N TRP A 60 -9.35 5.36 8.86
CA TRP A 60 -9.74 4.69 10.11
C TRP A 60 -9.10 5.35 11.34
N GLN A 61 -8.15 4.64 12.00
CA GLN A 61 -7.46 5.08 13.23
C GLN A 61 -5.95 4.89 13.10
N THR A 62 -5.19 5.87 13.56
CA THR A 62 -3.73 5.86 13.51
C THR A 62 -3.08 4.79 14.39
N GLY A 63 -3.79 4.26 15.40
CA GLY A 63 -3.30 3.16 16.23
C GLY A 63 -2.99 1.90 15.43
N TYR A 64 -3.80 1.58 14.43
CA TYR A 64 -3.58 0.41 13.57
C TYR A 64 -2.38 0.56 12.63
N PHE A 65 -2.03 1.79 12.24
CA PHE A 65 -0.79 2.06 11.54
C PHE A 65 0.43 1.66 12.38
N TRP A 66 0.49 2.13 13.63
CA TRP A 66 1.59 1.77 14.52
C TRP A 66 1.66 0.28 14.80
N LEU A 67 0.50 -0.36 14.97
CA LEU A 67 0.43 -1.80 15.17
C LEU A 67 0.98 -2.56 13.96
N THR A 68 0.58 -2.22 12.75
CA THR A 68 1.08 -2.87 11.51
C THR A 68 2.55 -2.60 11.29
N LEU A 69 3.04 -1.38 11.58
CA LEU A 69 4.43 -1.02 11.48
C LEU A 69 5.30 -1.86 12.43
N ILE A 70 4.93 -1.93 13.71
CA ILE A 70 5.66 -2.70 14.72
C ILE A 70 5.64 -4.19 14.38
N LEU A 71 4.48 -4.75 14.07
CA LEU A 71 4.37 -6.16 13.70
C LEU A 71 5.16 -6.50 12.44
N GLY A 72 5.16 -5.62 11.44
CA GLY A 72 5.95 -5.78 10.21
C GLY A 72 7.45 -5.76 10.50
N PHE A 73 7.91 -4.85 11.37
CA PHE A 73 9.30 -4.78 11.79
C PHE A 73 9.73 -6.05 12.55
N VAL A 74 8.91 -6.51 13.51
CA VAL A 74 9.17 -7.75 14.27
C VAL A 74 9.24 -8.96 13.34
N ALA A 75 8.30 -9.10 12.41
CA ALA A 75 8.32 -10.20 11.44
C ALA A 75 9.59 -10.19 10.59
N SER A 76 9.95 -9.02 10.05
CA SER A 76 11.17 -8.85 9.24
C SER A 76 12.44 -9.13 10.06
N TRP A 77 12.47 -8.72 11.32
CA TRP A 77 13.59 -9.00 12.21
C TRP A 77 13.74 -10.50 12.47
N ILE A 78 12.64 -11.20 12.73
CA ILE A 78 12.66 -12.65 12.92
C ILE A 78 13.20 -13.35 11.66
N GLU A 79 12.68 -13.01 10.48
CA GLU A 79 13.07 -13.62 9.21
C GLU A 79 14.55 -13.41 8.89
N ASN A 80 15.08 -12.21 9.11
CA ASN A 80 16.44 -11.87 8.69
C ASN A 80 17.53 -12.19 9.73
N TYR A 81 17.21 -12.17 11.03
CA TYR A 81 18.21 -12.26 12.09
C TYR A 81 18.01 -13.47 13.02
N ALA A 82 16.78 -13.78 13.39
CA ALA A 82 16.50 -14.87 14.33
C ALA A 82 16.32 -16.22 13.62
N ASN A 83 15.88 -16.23 12.37
CA ASN A 83 15.64 -17.44 11.59
C ASN A 83 16.05 -17.28 10.11
N PRO A 84 17.28 -16.86 9.80
CA PRO A 84 17.71 -16.60 8.43
C PRO A 84 17.74 -17.86 7.54
N ALA A 85 17.91 -19.05 8.14
CA ALA A 85 17.86 -20.33 7.44
C ALA A 85 16.45 -20.87 7.26
N GLY A 86 15.45 -20.33 8.00
CA GLY A 86 14.06 -20.80 7.95
C GLY A 86 13.84 -22.19 8.55
N ASP A 87 14.74 -22.66 9.42
CA ASP A 87 14.73 -23.99 10.00
C ASP A 87 13.90 -24.12 11.28
N SER A 88 13.66 -23.00 11.98
CA SER A 88 12.83 -22.99 13.18
C SER A 88 11.34 -22.90 12.83
N VAL A 89 10.65 -24.04 12.90
CA VAL A 89 9.21 -24.13 12.66
C VAL A 89 8.41 -23.21 13.59
N MET A 90 8.83 -23.08 14.85
CA MET A 90 8.15 -22.20 15.81
C MET A 90 8.21 -20.73 15.38
N LEU A 91 9.38 -20.24 14.92
CA LEU A 91 9.52 -18.86 14.45
C LEU A 91 8.75 -18.63 13.16
N LEU A 92 8.71 -19.61 12.25
CA LEU A 92 7.89 -19.54 11.04
C LEU A 92 6.39 -19.43 11.37
N LEU A 93 5.91 -20.18 12.35
CA LEU A 93 4.51 -20.08 12.80
C LEU A 93 4.20 -18.70 13.40
N ILE A 94 5.10 -18.13 14.20
CA ILE A 94 4.95 -16.79 14.76
C ILE A 94 4.88 -15.74 13.63
N VAL A 95 5.79 -15.79 12.67
CA VAL A 95 5.79 -14.87 11.53
C VAL A 95 4.51 -15.02 10.71
N SER A 96 4.06 -16.26 10.46
CA SER A 96 2.82 -16.52 9.73
C SER A 96 1.60 -15.93 10.45
N LEU A 97 1.54 -16.06 11.77
CA LEU A 97 0.47 -15.45 12.58
C LEU A 97 0.49 -13.92 12.49
N ILE A 98 1.67 -13.30 12.59
CA ILE A 98 1.82 -11.85 12.42
C ILE A 98 1.34 -11.42 11.03
N ARG A 99 1.69 -12.14 9.97
CA ARG A 99 1.27 -11.84 8.60
C ARG A 99 -0.24 -11.97 8.41
N ILE A 100 -0.88 -12.96 9.05
CA ILE A 100 -2.35 -13.09 9.05
C ILE A 100 -2.99 -11.88 9.73
N ILE A 101 -2.51 -11.48 10.90
CA ILE A 101 -3.04 -10.33 11.64
C ILE A 101 -2.90 -9.04 10.82
N THR A 102 -1.72 -8.78 10.27
CA THR A 102 -1.48 -7.58 9.43
C THR A 102 -2.31 -7.62 8.16
N GLY A 103 -2.52 -8.79 7.56
CA GLY A 103 -3.41 -8.99 6.42
C GLY A 103 -4.87 -8.64 6.74
N ILE A 104 -5.38 -9.08 7.88
CA ILE A 104 -6.74 -8.74 8.35
C ILE A 104 -6.87 -7.22 8.55
N ILE A 105 -5.88 -6.58 9.17
CA ILE A 105 -5.87 -5.11 9.33
C ILE A 105 -5.87 -4.40 7.97
N GLY A 106 -5.11 -4.90 6.99
CA GLY A 106 -5.09 -4.38 5.62
C GLY A 106 -6.45 -4.50 4.90
N ILE A 107 -7.15 -5.61 5.09
CA ILE A 107 -8.51 -5.81 4.59
C ILE A 107 -9.46 -4.80 5.24
N MET A 108 -9.41 -4.66 6.57
CA MET A 108 -10.24 -3.70 7.30
C MET A 108 -9.95 -2.27 6.87
N TYR A 109 -8.66 -1.92 6.71
CA TYR A 109 -8.25 -0.60 6.18
C TYR A 109 -8.89 -0.32 4.81
N SER A 110 -8.86 -1.28 3.87
CA SER A 110 -9.45 -1.13 2.55
C SER A 110 -10.97 -0.89 2.60
N VAL A 111 -11.67 -1.61 3.49
CA VAL A 111 -13.11 -1.43 3.72
C VAL A 111 -13.38 -0.04 4.32
N LYS A 112 -12.61 0.36 5.32
CA LYS A 112 -12.76 1.67 5.98
C LYS A 112 -12.44 2.81 5.03
N LEU A 113 -11.40 2.69 4.19
CA LEU A 113 -11.06 3.65 3.16
C LEU A 113 -12.21 3.81 2.14
N ALA A 114 -12.77 2.71 1.64
CA ALA A 114 -13.91 2.77 0.73
C ALA A 114 -15.09 3.52 1.36
N ARG A 115 -15.44 3.21 2.59
CA ARG A 115 -16.54 3.86 3.33
C ARG A 115 -16.29 5.33 3.61
N ALA A 116 -15.05 5.71 3.94
CA ALA A 116 -14.65 7.09 4.17
C ALA A 116 -14.93 8.00 2.95
N PHE A 117 -14.95 7.41 1.75
CA PHE A 117 -15.31 8.09 0.50
C PHE A 117 -16.70 7.72 -0.02
N GLY A 118 -17.58 7.18 0.84
CA GLY A 118 -18.96 6.83 0.47
C GLY A 118 -19.09 5.68 -0.53
N ARG A 119 -18.03 4.89 -0.72
CA ARG A 119 -18.03 3.74 -1.63
C ARG A 119 -18.48 2.46 -0.91
N GLY A 120 -19.18 1.60 -1.64
CA GLY A 120 -19.70 0.33 -1.11
C GLY A 120 -18.66 -0.79 -1.04
N THR A 121 -19.13 -1.95 -0.55
CA THR A 121 -18.31 -3.18 -0.38
C THR A 121 -17.67 -3.68 -1.67
N GLY A 122 -18.31 -3.52 -2.82
CA GLY A 122 -17.71 -3.88 -4.11
C GLY A 122 -16.43 -3.12 -4.42
N PHE A 123 -16.40 -1.82 -4.09
CA PHE A 123 -15.20 -0.99 -4.22
C PHE A 123 -14.12 -1.41 -3.22
N ALA A 124 -14.51 -1.76 -1.99
CA ALA A 124 -13.60 -2.28 -0.97
C ALA A 124 -12.91 -3.59 -1.42
N ILE A 125 -13.66 -4.51 -2.04
CA ILE A 125 -13.09 -5.73 -2.62
C ILE A 125 -12.07 -5.38 -3.71
N GLY A 126 -12.37 -4.41 -4.56
CA GLY A 126 -11.44 -3.91 -5.57
C GLY A 126 -10.16 -3.33 -4.96
N LEU A 127 -10.27 -2.58 -3.85
CA LEU A 127 -9.11 -2.08 -3.11
C LEU A 127 -8.26 -3.20 -2.49
N ILE A 128 -8.85 -4.33 -2.09
CA ILE A 128 -8.12 -5.46 -1.53
C ILE A 128 -7.30 -6.17 -2.61
N PHE A 129 -7.88 -6.45 -3.78
CA PHE A 129 -7.24 -7.24 -4.84
C PHE A 129 -6.47 -6.40 -5.87
N LEU A 130 -6.95 -5.19 -6.17
CA LEU A 130 -6.44 -4.30 -7.20
C LEU A 130 -6.17 -2.90 -6.65
N GLN A 131 -5.59 -2.82 -5.46
CA GLN A 131 -5.35 -1.58 -4.72
C GLN A 131 -4.82 -0.44 -5.59
N PRO A 132 -3.76 -0.60 -6.42
CA PRO A 132 -3.22 0.52 -7.19
C PRO A 132 -4.23 1.10 -8.19
N ILE A 133 -5.06 0.27 -8.80
CA ILE A 133 -6.07 0.70 -9.78
C ILE A 133 -7.20 1.45 -9.06
N PHE A 134 -7.68 0.91 -7.94
CA PHE A 134 -8.77 1.52 -7.18
C PHE A 134 -8.36 2.80 -6.45
N ILE A 135 -7.08 2.94 -6.09
CA ILE A 135 -6.49 4.21 -5.61
C ILE A 135 -6.51 5.26 -6.73
N LEU A 136 -6.19 4.90 -7.98
CA LEU A 136 -6.31 5.82 -9.13
C LEU A 136 -7.78 6.26 -9.32
N ILE A 137 -8.72 5.31 -9.29
CA ILE A 137 -10.16 5.62 -9.42
C ILE A 137 -10.59 6.57 -8.31
N LEU A 138 -10.20 6.33 -7.06
CA LEU A 138 -10.54 7.17 -5.91
C LEU A 138 -9.88 8.56 -5.99
N GLY A 139 -8.61 8.63 -6.41
CA GLY A 139 -7.87 9.88 -6.55
C GLY A 139 -8.42 10.77 -7.66
N PHE A 140 -8.68 10.20 -8.85
CA PHE A 140 -9.13 10.94 -10.03
C PHE A 140 -10.65 11.03 -10.15
N GLY A 141 -11.42 10.21 -9.41
CA GLY A 141 -12.88 10.27 -9.35
C GLY A 141 -13.39 11.56 -8.68
N ASN A 142 -14.69 11.76 -8.70
CA ASN A 142 -15.37 12.90 -8.07
C ASN A 142 -15.92 12.55 -6.66
N ASP A 143 -15.32 11.56 -6.01
CA ASP A 143 -15.76 11.11 -4.70
C ASP A 143 -15.52 12.19 -3.63
N LEU A 144 -16.52 12.37 -2.78
CA LEU A 144 -16.44 13.25 -1.63
C LEU A 144 -15.94 12.45 -0.41
N TYR A 145 -15.18 13.10 0.42
CA TYR A 145 -14.74 12.53 1.69
C TYR A 145 -15.79 12.80 2.78
N TYR A 146 -16.25 11.74 3.43
CA TYR A 146 -17.27 11.80 4.49
C TYR A 146 -16.69 11.71 5.90
N GLY A 147 -15.39 11.44 6.00
CA GLY A 147 -14.69 11.28 7.29
C GLY A 147 -14.24 9.86 7.54
N ALA A 148 -13.28 9.71 8.48
CA ALA A 148 -12.76 8.40 8.86
C ALA A 148 -13.89 7.54 9.48
N ASP A 149 -13.98 6.30 9.04
CA ASP A 149 -14.94 5.31 9.56
C ASP A 149 -14.38 4.69 10.87
N LYS A 150 -14.72 5.30 12.02
CA LYS A 150 -14.24 4.91 13.36
C LYS A 150 -14.89 3.62 13.86
#